data_abefe8a430e7557091bc1e04e203fd92
#
_entry.id   abefe8a430e7557091bc1e04e203fd92
#
_cell.length_a   1.000
_cell.length_b   1.000
_cell.length_c   1.000
_cell.angle_alpha   90.00
_cell.angle_beta   90.00
_cell.angle_gamma   90.00
#
_symmetry.space_group_name_H-M   'P 1'
#
loop_
_entity.id
_entity.type
_entity.pdbx_description
1 polymer ?
#
loop_
_entity_poly.entity_id
_entity_poly.type
_entity_poly.pdbx_seq_one_letter_code
_entity_poly.pdbx_strand_id
1 'polypeptide(L)'
;MNSHAPVVLDIAGIALTEDDRRRLRHPLTGGLIFFARNWQDRRQLTELAAEIKSIRPDLLLCVDHEGGRVQRFRTDGFTHLPPMRALGELWMRRGGQGAMAATDAATATGQVLGAELRACGIDLSFTPVLDLDHGASSIIGDRAFHRDPRVVALLAKSLMHGLLLAGMANCGKHFPGHGYVKADSHVDVPVDRRSLRAILADDARPYEWLSTSLASVMPAHVVYPKVDARPAGFSERWLKEILRLQLNFNGAIFSDDLSMAGARQVEGTQLGYAEAAALALRAGCDLVLLCNQSIDGGAAVDDLLEGLLEAQARRDWEPDPDSEARRLDLLPRTAPFTWDDLMHQPAYQHALERLP
;
A
#
# COMPACT_ATOMS: atom_id res chain seq x y z
N MET A 1 -18.86 17.40 -13.43
CA MET A 1 -18.25 16.15 -13.93
C MET A 1 -17.79 15.39 -12.71
N ASN A 2 -18.24 14.14 -12.53
CA ASN A 2 -17.73 13.31 -11.45
C ASN A 2 -16.25 13.00 -11.75
N SER A 3 -15.35 13.67 -11.05
CA SER A 3 -13.92 13.43 -11.20
C SER A 3 -13.54 12.24 -10.32
N HIS A 4 -13.07 11.16 -10.93
CA HIS A 4 -12.42 10.06 -10.22
C HIS A 4 -11.07 9.84 -10.89
N ALA A 5 -9.99 9.99 -10.12
CA ALA A 5 -8.61 9.85 -10.56
C ALA A 5 -8.00 8.56 -9.98
N PRO A 6 -8.31 7.38 -10.59
CA PRO A 6 -8.00 6.09 -9.98
C PRO A 6 -6.55 5.61 -10.18
N VAL A 7 -5.76 6.22 -11.07
CA VAL A 7 -4.46 5.64 -11.46
C VAL A 7 -3.33 6.20 -10.60
N VAL A 8 -2.58 5.31 -9.96
CA VAL A 8 -1.29 5.59 -9.34
C VAL A 8 -0.20 5.06 -10.27
N LEU A 9 0.62 5.94 -10.81
CA LEU A 9 1.70 5.63 -11.74
C LEU A 9 3.07 5.83 -11.09
N ASP A 10 4.14 5.48 -11.80
CA ASP A 10 5.52 5.72 -11.38
C ASP A 10 6.27 6.64 -12.35
N ILE A 11 7.50 6.99 -12.03
CA ILE A 11 8.42 7.73 -12.91
C ILE A 11 9.76 6.99 -13.04
N ALA A 12 10.46 7.23 -14.15
CA ALA A 12 11.67 6.48 -14.48
C ALA A 12 12.89 6.88 -13.64
N GLY A 13 13.03 8.14 -13.28
CA GLY A 13 14.26 8.69 -12.72
C GLY A 13 14.07 9.56 -11.49
N ILE A 14 15.09 10.37 -11.19
CA ILE A 14 15.15 11.27 -10.03
C ILE A 14 14.60 12.68 -10.31
N ALA A 15 14.12 12.92 -11.53
CA ALA A 15 13.52 14.19 -11.98
C ALA A 15 12.41 13.89 -12.98
N LEU A 16 11.45 14.83 -13.12
CA LEU A 16 10.35 14.69 -14.07
C LEU A 16 10.81 15.01 -15.50
N THR A 17 10.41 14.17 -16.44
CA THR A 17 10.42 14.48 -17.88
C THR A 17 9.18 15.28 -18.27
N GLU A 18 9.12 15.79 -19.51
CA GLU A 18 7.90 16.45 -20.02
C GLU A 18 6.74 15.45 -20.14
N ASP A 19 7.02 14.19 -20.49
CA ASP A 19 5.99 13.14 -20.55
C ASP A 19 5.45 12.82 -19.14
N ASP A 20 6.31 12.77 -18.12
CA ASP A 20 5.86 12.59 -16.73
C ASP A 20 4.93 13.74 -16.30
N ARG A 21 5.29 15.01 -16.62
CA ARG A 21 4.43 16.17 -16.35
C ARG A 21 3.09 16.09 -17.07
N ARG A 22 3.07 15.61 -18.33
CA ARG A 22 1.85 15.38 -19.09
C ARG A 22 0.98 14.32 -18.43
N ARG A 23 1.56 13.16 -18.06
CA ARG A 23 0.87 12.05 -17.38
C ARG A 23 0.32 12.46 -16.01
N LEU A 24 1.05 13.25 -15.24
CA LEU A 24 0.61 13.76 -13.95
C LEU A 24 -0.55 14.77 -14.06
N ARG A 25 -0.65 15.52 -15.18
CA ARG A 25 -1.81 16.40 -15.47
C ARG A 25 -3.04 15.63 -15.96
N HIS A 26 -2.88 14.36 -16.32
CA HIS A 26 -3.99 13.57 -16.87
C HIS A 26 -5.11 13.41 -15.82
N PRO A 27 -6.41 13.56 -16.20
CA PRO A 27 -7.52 13.54 -15.25
C PRO A 27 -7.66 12.21 -14.49
N LEU A 28 -7.25 11.09 -15.07
CA LEU A 28 -7.29 9.78 -14.42
C LEU A 28 -6.11 9.53 -13.48
N THR A 29 -5.07 10.36 -13.48
CA THR A 29 -3.92 10.20 -12.58
C THR A 29 -4.29 10.73 -11.19
N GLY A 30 -4.35 9.85 -10.20
CA GLY A 30 -4.67 10.15 -8.80
C GLY A 30 -3.48 10.15 -7.86
N GLY A 31 -2.33 9.62 -8.31
CA GLY A 31 -1.13 9.57 -7.46
C GLY A 31 0.11 9.09 -8.19
N LEU A 32 1.20 9.04 -7.43
CA LEU A 32 2.49 8.55 -7.87
C LEU A 32 3.13 7.68 -6.79
N ILE A 33 3.71 6.54 -7.18
CA ILE A 33 4.50 5.67 -6.30
C ILE A 33 5.99 5.82 -6.59
N PHE A 34 6.77 6.05 -5.53
CA PHE A 34 8.23 6.13 -5.59
C PHE A 34 8.90 4.78 -5.35
N PHE A 35 10.03 4.57 -6.04
CA PHE A 35 10.92 3.43 -5.89
C PHE A 35 12.34 3.90 -5.52
N ALA A 36 13.21 2.95 -5.19
CA ALA A 36 14.62 3.26 -4.88
C ALA A 36 15.36 3.99 -6.01
N ARG A 37 14.95 3.79 -7.28
CA ARG A 37 15.51 4.51 -8.43
C ARG A 37 15.17 6.00 -8.48
N ASN A 38 14.16 6.44 -7.72
CA ASN A 38 13.76 7.84 -7.64
C ASN A 38 14.47 8.59 -6.49
N TRP A 39 15.42 7.92 -5.83
CA TRP A 39 16.15 8.40 -4.68
C TRP A 39 17.61 8.70 -5.01
N GLN A 40 18.07 9.88 -4.66
CA GLN A 40 19.46 10.29 -4.62
C GLN A 40 19.83 10.74 -3.19
N ASP A 41 19.11 11.72 -2.67
CA ASP A 41 19.21 12.26 -1.32
C ASP A 41 17.88 12.93 -0.90
N ARG A 42 17.79 13.34 0.36
CA ARG A 42 16.57 13.99 0.91
C ARG A 42 16.17 15.27 0.16
N ARG A 43 17.16 16.08 -0.20
CA ARG A 43 16.92 17.33 -0.90
C ARG A 43 16.28 17.07 -2.26
N GLN A 44 16.87 16.18 -3.05
CA GLN A 44 16.34 15.80 -4.35
C GLN A 44 14.91 15.26 -4.24
N LEU A 45 14.64 14.34 -3.29
CA LEU A 45 13.31 13.77 -3.11
C LEU A 45 12.29 14.84 -2.70
N THR A 46 12.65 15.75 -1.79
CA THR A 46 11.77 16.83 -1.34
C THR A 46 11.45 17.80 -2.48
N GLU A 47 12.47 18.18 -3.28
CA GLU A 47 12.30 19.06 -4.45
C GLU A 47 11.40 18.37 -5.51
N LEU A 48 11.60 17.07 -5.76
CA LEU A 48 10.77 16.28 -6.68
C LEU A 48 9.32 16.17 -6.20
N ALA A 49 9.10 15.85 -4.92
CA ALA A 49 7.76 15.79 -4.34
C ALA A 49 7.05 17.17 -4.43
N ALA A 50 7.75 18.26 -4.13
CA ALA A 50 7.22 19.61 -4.25
C ALA A 50 6.88 19.96 -5.71
N GLU A 51 7.72 19.60 -6.68
CA GLU A 51 7.45 19.78 -8.10
C GLU A 51 6.17 19.05 -8.52
N ILE A 52 6.01 17.78 -8.13
CA ILE A 52 4.80 16.99 -8.44
C ILE A 52 3.55 17.67 -7.84
N LYS A 53 3.62 18.07 -6.58
CA LYS A 53 2.51 18.76 -5.90
C LYS A 53 2.19 20.13 -6.53
N SER A 54 3.17 20.79 -7.15
CA SER A 54 2.94 22.04 -7.89
C SER A 54 2.16 21.83 -9.19
N ILE A 55 2.25 20.64 -9.81
CA ILE A 55 1.45 20.27 -10.99
C ILE A 55 -0.01 20.07 -10.59
N ARG A 56 -0.24 19.24 -9.55
CA ARG A 56 -1.55 18.98 -8.95
C ARG A 56 -1.40 18.65 -7.46
N PRO A 57 -1.91 19.51 -6.56
CA PRO A 57 -1.75 19.31 -5.10
C PRO A 57 -2.52 18.09 -4.56
N ASP A 58 -3.52 17.61 -5.30
CA ASP A 58 -4.35 16.46 -4.95
C ASP A 58 -3.74 15.10 -5.34
N LEU A 59 -2.59 15.06 -6.01
CA LEU A 59 -1.88 13.81 -6.30
C LEU A 59 -1.37 13.15 -5.01
N LEU A 60 -1.72 11.87 -4.80
CA LEU A 60 -1.27 11.09 -3.65
C LEU A 60 0.13 10.53 -3.90
N LEU A 61 1.12 10.96 -3.11
CA LEU A 61 2.51 10.49 -3.22
C LEU A 61 2.75 9.30 -2.30
N CYS A 62 3.01 8.13 -2.89
CA CYS A 62 3.09 6.85 -2.20
C CYS A 62 4.49 6.23 -2.29
N VAL A 63 4.77 5.29 -1.39
CA VAL A 63 5.98 4.48 -1.39
C VAL A 63 5.76 3.13 -0.70
N ASP A 64 6.49 2.09 -1.10
CA ASP A 64 6.69 0.89 -0.28
C ASP A 64 7.84 1.11 0.69
N HIS A 65 7.53 1.45 1.92
CA HIS A 65 8.51 1.71 2.96
C HIS A 65 8.01 1.08 4.25
N GLU A 66 8.29 -0.23 4.41
CA GLU A 66 7.78 -1.05 5.51
C GLU A 66 8.78 -1.16 6.67
N GLY A 67 10.05 -1.06 6.34
CA GLY A 67 11.20 -1.44 7.17
C GLY A 67 11.87 -2.73 6.66
N GLY A 68 12.96 -3.15 7.28
CA GLY A 68 13.72 -4.32 6.88
C GLY A 68 14.16 -4.27 5.42
N ARG A 69 13.88 -5.35 4.68
CA ARG A 69 14.25 -5.45 3.25
C ARG A 69 13.36 -4.61 2.32
N VAL A 70 12.18 -4.23 2.75
CA VAL A 70 11.25 -3.36 1.98
C VAL A 70 11.28 -1.95 2.57
N GLN A 71 12.38 -1.26 2.31
CA GLN A 71 12.59 0.13 2.67
C GLN A 71 13.33 0.81 1.52
N ARG A 72 12.71 1.83 0.87
CA ARG A 72 13.26 2.43 -0.36
C ARG A 72 14.36 3.45 -0.08
N PHE A 73 14.21 4.26 0.96
CA PHE A 73 15.17 5.28 1.34
C PHE A 73 15.93 4.83 2.57
N ARG A 74 17.29 4.76 2.50
CA ARG A 74 18.12 4.12 3.52
C ARG A 74 19.38 4.91 3.90
N THR A 75 19.60 6.03 3.26
CA THR A 75 20.80 6.85 3.43
C THR A 75 20.39 8.28 3.78
N ASP A 76 21.36 9.17 3.93
CA ASP A 76 21.15 10.59 4.15
C ASP A 76 20.18 10.90 5.31
N GLY A 77 20.36 10.20 6.44
CA GLY A 77 19.62 10.43 7.68
C GLY A 77 18.34 9.63 7.86
N PHE A 78 17.83 8.93 6.84
CA PHE A 78 16.72 8.00 7.03
C PHE A 78 17.09 6.87 7.97
N THR A 79 16.24 6.64 8.96
CA THR A 79 16.42 5.58 9.97
C THR A 79 16.26 4.20 9.32
N HIS A 80 17.18 3.28 9.60
CA HIS A 80 17.01 1.87 9.23
C HIS A 80 15.99 1.23 10.16
N LEU A 81 14.76 1.11 9.67
CA LEU A 81 13.66 0.52 10.43
C LEU A 81 13.78 -1.02 10.45
N PRO A 82 13.43 -1.67 11.55
CA PRO A 82 13.44 -3.13 11.64
C PRO A 82 12.38 -3.74 10.73
N PRO A 83 12.54 -5.01 10.31
CA PRO A 83 11.42 -5.75 9.72
C PRO A 83 10.32 -5.94 10.79
N MET A 84 9.08 -6.04 10.36
CA MET A 84 7.93 -6.21 11.28
C MET A 84 8.07 -7.46 12.17
N ARG A 85 8.80 -8.50 11.70
CA ARG A 85 9.15 -9.68 12.48
C ARG A 85 9.86 -9.34 13.80
N ALA A 86 10.75 -8.36 13.81
CA ALA A 86 11.47 -7.96 15.02
C ALA A 86 10.51 -7.51 16.14
N LEU A 87 9.41 -6.85 15.78
CA LEU A 87 8.35 -6.46 16.74
C LEU A 87 7.60 -7.68 17.28
N GLY A 88 7.32 -8.68 16.43
CA GLY A 88 6.75 -9.96 16.85
C GLY A 88 7.68 -10.77 17.76
N GLU A 89 8.98 -10.77 17.50
CA GLU A 89 9.99 -11.39 18.36
C GLU A 89 10.09 -10.69 19.71
N LEU A 90 10.03 -9.36 19.73
CA LEU A 90 9.97 -8.57 20.97
C LEU A 90 8.73 -8.91 21.81
N TRP A 91 7.57 -9.09 21.14
CA TRP A 91 6.33 -9.56 21.78
C TRP A 91 6.51 -10.91 22.49
N MET A 92 7.27 -11.83 21.89
CA MET A 92 7.48 -13.19 22.42
C MET A 92 8.46 -13.27 23.57
N ARG A 93 9.14 -12.18 23.94
CA ARG A 93 10.00 -12.14 25.13
C ARG A 93 9.18 -12.44 26.39
N ARG A 94 9.74 -13.25 27.30
CA ARG A 94 9.03 -13.72 28.49
C ARG A 94 8.56 -12.60 29.41
N GLY A 95 7.31 -12.74 29.91
CA GLY A 95 6.67 -11.79 30.85
C GLY A 95 5.81 -10.74 30.15
N GLY A 96 4.86 -10.12 30.86
CA GLY A 96 3.96 -9.08 30.34
C GLY A 96 4.66 -7.83 29.79
N GLN A 97 5.93 -7.66 30.10
CA GLN A 97 6.77 -6.57 29.58
C GLN A 97 7.05 -6.70 28.06
N GLY A 98 7.08 -7.92 27.49
CA GLY A 98 7.33 -8.14 26.09
C GLY A 98 6.24 -7.54 25.19
N ALA A 99 4.97 -7.75 25.53
CA ALA A 99 3.85 -7.20 24.78
C ALA A 99 3.80 -5.65 24.84
N MET A 100 4.04 -5.07 26.01
CA MET A 100 4.08 -3.62 26.20
C MET A 100 5.26 -3.00 25.40
N ALA A 101 6.46 -3.58 25.52
CA ALA A 101 7.62 -3.12 24.78
C ALA A 101 7.42 -3.22 23.27
N ALA A 102 6.80 -4.32 22.78
CA ALA A 102 6.53 -4.50 21.35
C ALA A 102 5.51 -3.51 20.80
N THR A 103 4.44 -3.21 21.54
CA THR A 103 3.43 -2.21 21.11
C THR A 103 3.99 -0.79 21.16
N ASP A 104 4.83 -0.48 22.13
CA ASP A 104 5.52 0.81 22.23
C ASP A 104 6.53 0.97 21.08
N ALA A 105 7.35 -0.04 20.82
CA ALA A 105 8.28 -0.07 19.68
C ALA A 105 7.56 -0.02 18.33
N ALA A 106 6.40 -0.67 18.18
CA ALA A 106 5.60 -0.61 16.96
C ALA A 106 5.04 0.81 16.71
N THR A 107 4.56 1.49 17.79
CA THR A 107 4.14 2.89 17.70
C THR A 107 5.31 3.80 17.31
N ALA A 108 6.46 3.62 17.94
CA ALA A 108 7.68 4.37 17.63
C ALA A 108 8.12 4.15 16.15
N THR A 109 8.11 2.89 15.70
CA THR A 109 8.44 2.54 14.30
C THR A 109 7.52 3.26 13.31
N GLY A 110 6.20 3.23 13.54
CA GLY A 110 5.23 3.93 12.68
C GLY A 110 5.41 5.44 12.71
N GLN A 111 5.72 6.02 13.88
CA GLN A 111 5.93 7.45 14.02
C GLN A 111 7.20 7.93 13.32
N VAL A 112 8.31 7.21 13.46
CA VAL A 112 9.58 7.54 12.78
C VAL A 112 9.41 7.40 11.27
N LEU A 113 8.84 6.27 10.81
CA LEU A 113 8.56 6.01 9.40
C LEU A 113 7.74 7.15 8.77
N GLY A 114 6.59 7.45 9.37
CA GLY A 114 5.69 8.47 8.84
C GLY A 114 6.30 9.87 8.89
N ALA A 115 6.99 10.24 9.98
CA ALA A 115 7.57 11.56 10.15
C ALA A 115 8.69 11.84 9.12
N GLU A 116 9.60 10.89 8.90
CA GLU A 116 10.68 11.02 7.93
C GLU A 116 10.17 11.11 6.50
N LEU A 117 9.22 10.25 6.11
CA LEU A 117 8.60 10.30 4.78
C LEU A 117 7.84 11.61 4.56
N ARG A 118 7.06 12.04 5.55
CA ARG A 118 6.31 13.30 5.51
C ARG A 118 7.24 14.51 5.38
N ALA A 119 8.38 14.51 6.05
CA ALA A 119 9.39 15.56 5.96
C ALA A 119 9.98 15.71 4.54
N CYS A 120 9.91 14.65 3.72
CA CYS A 120 10.28 14.67 2.30
C CYS A 120 9.08 14.84 1.35
N GLY A 121 7.87 15.10 1.87
CA GLY A 121 6.67 15.35 1.06
C GLY A 121 5.92 14.09 0.60
N ILE A 122 6.22 12.91 1.14
CA ILE A 122 5.49 11.67 0.85
C ILE A 122 4.23 11.60 1.72
N ASP A 123 3.09 11.25 1.10
CA ASP A 123 1.79 11.24 1.76
C ASP A 123 1.44 9.91 2.41
N LEU A 124 1.84 8.78 1.80
CA LEU A 124 1.42 7.43 2.21
C LEU A 124 2.55 6.41 2.02
N SER A 125 2.74 5.56 3.01
CA SER A 125 3.46 4.29 2.83
C SER A 125 2.46 3.12 2.81
N PHE A 126 2.66 2.15 1.89
CA PHE A 126 1.87 0.92 1.85
C PHE A 126 2.29 -0.01 3.00
N THR A 127 1.86 0.33 4.21
CA THR A 127 2.12 -0.38 5.48
C THR A 127 0.96 -0.18 6.47
N PRO A 128 0.68 -1.14 7.37
CA PRO A 128 1.42 -2.36 7.71
C PRO A 128 1.10 -3.57 6.83
N VAL A 129 2.00 -4.57 6.85
CA VAL A 129 1.72 -5.91 6.35
C VAL A 129 0.91 -6.66 7.39
N LEU A 130 -0.28 -7.13 7.03
CA LEU A 130 -1.20 -7.89 7.89
C LEU A 130 -1.17 -9.41 7.63
N ASP A 131 -0.36 -9.83 6.64
CA ASP A 131 -0.18 -11.24 6.33
C ASP A 131 0.36 -12.01 7.54
N LEU A 132 -0.19 -13.21 7.77
CA LEU A 132 0.27 -14.09 8.83
C LEU A 132 1.51 -14.87 8.39
N ASP A 133 2.47 -15.06 9.29
CA ASP A 133 3.63 -15.90 9.04
C ASP A 133 3.30 -17.38 9.13
N HIS A 134 2.98 -18.00 8.01
CA HIS A 134 2.81 -19.44 7.91
C HIS A 134 4.14 -20.21 7.74
N GLY A 135 5.27 -19.52 7.68
CA GLY A 135 6.61 -20.11 7.54
C GLY A 135 6.96 -20.60 6.14
N ALA A 136 6.00 -20.58 5.20
CA ALA A 136 6.17 -21.14 3.86
C ALA A 136 6.49 -20.11 2.78
N SER A 137 6.06 -18.86 2.97
CA SER A 137 6.21 -17.79 1.99
C SER A 137 7.54 -17.05 2.16
N SER A 138 8.42 -17.13 1.16
CA SER A 138 9.64 -16.30 1.10
C SER A 138 9.32 -14.83 0.76
N ILE A 139 8.17 -14.57 0.13
CA ILE A 139 7.76 -13.22 -0.28
C ILE A 139 7.31 -12.41 0.95
N ILE A 140 6.55 -13.02 1.84
CA ILE A 140 6.14 -12.39 3.09
C ILE A 140 7.29 -12.49 4.12
N GLY A 141 7.70 -13.68 4.50
CA GLY A 141 8.85 -13.89 5.37
C GLY A 141 8.86 -12.98 6.59
N ASP A 142 9.96 -12.23 6.77
CA ASP A 142 10.17 -11.28 7.87
C ASP A 142 9.34 -9.98 7.78
N ARG A 143 8.59 -9.77 6.69
CA ARG A 143 7.60 -8.69 6.57
C ARG A 143 6.37 -8.92 7.47
N ALA A 144 6.03 -10.18 7.80
CA ALA A 144 4.97 -10.49 8.74
C ALA A 144 5.40 -10.24 10.19
N PHE A 145 4.51 -9.67 11.00
CA PHE A 145 4.75 -9.51 12.44
C PHE A 145 4.85 -10.85 13.15
N HIS A 146 3.87 -11.73 12.94
CA HIS A 146 3.72 -12.98 13.69
C HIS A 146 2.79 -13.96 12.96
N ARG A 147 2.71 -15.20 13.47
CA ARG A 147 1.74 -16.20 13.01
C ARG A 147 0.34 -16.00 13.61
N ASP A 148 0.24 -15.55 14.84
CA ASP A 148 -1.04 -15.36 15.53
C ASP A 148 -1.70 -14.06 15.07
N PRO A 149 -2.94 -14.12 14.51
CA PRO A 149 -3.64 -12.92 14.02
C PRO A 149 -3.92 -11.88 15.10
N ARG A 150 -4.01 -12.28 16.38
CA ARG A 150 -4.21 -11.35 17.51
C ARG A 150 -2.97 -10.49 17.74
N VAL A 151 -1.79 -11.10 17.68
CA VAL A 151 -0.51 -10.39 17.80
C VAL A 151 -0.33 -9.45 16.61
N VAL A 152 -0.61 -9.94 15.38
CA VAL A 152 -0.57 -9.11 14.16
C VAL A 152 -1.48 -7.89 14.30
N ALA A 153 -2.73 -8.08 14.71
CA ALA A 153 -3.68 -6.97 14.84
C ALA A 153 -3.23 -5.93 15.90
N LEU A 154 -2.71 -6.36 17.04
CA LEU A 154 -2.26 -5.45 18.09
C LEU A 154 -1.00 -4.66 17.69
N LEU A 155 -0.01 -5.32 17.10
CA LEU A 155 1.21 -4.66 16.62
C LEU A 155 0.94 -3.73 15.44
N ALA A 156 0.11 -4.19 14.48
CA ALA A 156 -0.31 -3.35 13.36
C ALA A 156 -1.08 -2.11 13.80
N LYS A 157 -2.01 -2.26 14.77
CA LYS A 157 -2.73 -1.12 15.35
C LYS A 157 -1.79 -0.11 16.01
N SER A 158 -0.77 -0.58 16.72
CA SER A 158 0.24 0.27 17.35
C SER A 158 1.09 1.00 16.30
N LEU A 159 1.53 0.31 15.23
CA LEU A 159 2.26 0.93 14.13
C LEU A 159 1.40 1.98 13.39
N MET A 160 0.13 1.64 13.09
CA MET A 160 -0.82 2.58 12.49
C MET A 160 -1.06 3.82 13.37
N HIS A 161 -1.08 3.66 14.71
CA HIS A 161 -1.15 4.79 15.61
C HIS A 161 0.09 5.70 15.48
N GLY A 162 1.27 5.12 15.34
CA GLY A 162 2.50 5.88 15.07
C GLY A 162 2.45 6.66 13.77
N LEU A 163 1.95 6.04 12.68
CA LEU A 163 1.71 6.73 11.41
C LEU A 163 0.74 7.92 11.58
N LEU A 164 -0.35 7.71 12.33
CA LEU A 164 -1.32 8.76 12.61
C LEU A 164 -0.70 9.93 13.40
N LEU A 165 0.18 9.66 14.37
CA LEU A 165 0.92 10.70 15.11
C LEU A 165 1.81 11.54 14.18
N ALA A 166 2.34 10.93 13.12
CA ALA A 166 3.09 11.62 12.06
C ALA A 166 2.18 12.30 11.01
N GLY A 167 0.85 12.18 11.11
CA GLY A 167 -0.11 12.71 10.15
C GLY A 167 -0.17 11.95 8.82
N MET A 168 0.18 10.66 8.82
CA MET A 168 0.17 9.78 7.67
C MET A 168 -0.95 8.73 7.80
N ALA A 169 -1.69 8.49 6.72
CA ALA A 169 -2.63 7.37 6.61
C ALA A 169 -1.89 6.03 6.51
N ASN A 170 -2.62 4.92 6.61
CA ASN A 170 -2.07 3.55 6.59
C ASN A 170 -2.71 2.71 5.48
N CYS A 171 -2.05 1.60 5.11
CA CYS A 171 -2.55 0.64 4.14
C CYS A 171 -2.26 -0.80 4.58
N GLY A 172 -3.30 -1.53 5.00
CA GLY A 172 -3.17 -2.95 5.34
C GLY A 172 -3.06 -3.83 4.12
N LYS A 173 -2.06 -4.73 4.06
CA LYS A 173 -1.82 -5.61 2.91
C LYS A 173 -1.32 -6.99 3.33
N HIS A 174 -1.59 -8.03 2.54
CA HIS A 174 -2.31 -8.13 1.26
C HIS A 174 -3.60 -8.94 1.48
N PHE A 175 -4.73 -8.26 1.49
CA PHE A 175 -6.04 -8.87 1.78
C PHE A 175 -6.41 -10.00 0.80
N PRO A 176 -6.99 -11.11 1.23
CA PRO A 176 -7.31 -11.52 2.60
C PRO A 176 -6.15 -12.19 3.36
N GLY A 177 -4.96 -12.35 2.74
CA GLY A 177 -3.73 -12.89 3.32
C GLY A 177 -2.88 -13.67 2.32
N HIS A 178 -1.65 -13.22 2.07
CA HIS A 178 -0.69 -13.80 1.13
C HIS A 178 0.28 -14.81 1.81
N GLY A 179 0.32 -14.86 3.15
CA GLY A 179 1.36 -15.60 3.88
C GLY A 179 1.29 -17.13 3.77
N TYR A 180 0.15 -17.70 3.35
CA TYR A 180 -0.03 -19.15 3.22
C TYR A 180 0.55 -19.73 1.92
N VAL A 181 0.60 -18.94 0.85
CA VAL A 181 1.05 -19.39 -0.47
C VAL A 181 2.56 -19.22 -0.64
N LYS A 182 3.20 -20.19 -1.32
CA LYS A 182 4.64 -20.19 -1.60
C LYS A 182 4.99 -19.43 -2.88
N ALA A 183 4.10 -19.49 -3.88
CA ALA A 183 4.32 -18.88 -5.18
C ALA A 183 4.39 -17.35 -5.07
N ASP A 184 5.30 -16.76 -5.84
CA ASP A 184 5.48 -15.33 -5.96
C ASP A 184 4.52 -14.79 -7.02
N SER A 185 3.61 -13.89 -6.64
CA SER A 185 2.65 -13.26 -7.54
C SER A 185 3.31 -12.35 -8.60
N HIS A 186 4.59 -12.03 -8.47
CA HIS A 186 5.35 -11.32 -9.51
C HIS A 186 5.67 -12.19 -10.74
N VAL A 187 5.79 -13.50 -10.54
CA VAL A 187 6.24 -14.44 -11.59
C VAL A 187 5.25 -15.56 -11.89
N ASP A 188 4.24 -15.78 -11.01
CA ASP A 188 3.24 -16.83 -11.15
C ASP A 188 1.91 -16.38 -10.54
N VAL A 189 0.83 -17.11 -10.76
CA VAL A 189 -0.48 -16.88 -10.14
C VAL A 189 -0.61 -17.77 -8.89
N PRO A 190 -0.39 -17.22 -7.68
CA PRO A 190 -0.48 -18.04 -6.47
C PRO A 190 -1.93 -18.46 -6.21
N VAL A 191 -2.09 -19.69 -5.71
CA VAL A 191 -3.41 -20.29 -5.45
C VAL A 191 -3.50 -20.80 -4.02
N ASP A 192 -4.45 -20.28 -3.25
CA ASP A 192 -4.82 -20.76 -1.91
C ASP A 192 -6.12 -21.57 -1.97
N ARG A 193 -6.02 -22.88 -1.75
CA ARG A 193 -7.14 -23.83 -1.84
C ARG A 193 -7.92 -24.00 -0.54
N ARG A 194 -7.63 -23.20 0.50
CA ARG A 194 -8.39 -23.24 1.75
C ARG A 194 -9.83 -22.79 1.54
N SER A 195 -10.72 -23.17 2.46
CA SER A 195 -12.12 -22.72 2.42
C SER A 195 -12.23 -21.26 2.87
N LEU A 196 -13.30 -20.56 2.43
CA LEU A 196 -13.62 -19.21 2.93
C LEU A 196 -13.67 -19.19 4.46
N ARG A 197 -14.29 -20.21 5.09
CA ARG A 197 -14.35 -20.30 6.56
C ARG A 197 -12.96 -20.35 7.20
N ALA A 198 -12.01 -21.08 6.62
CA ALA A 198 -10.65 -21.17 7.15
C ALA A 198 -9.90 -19.82 7.01
N ILE A 199 -10.04 -19.13 5.88
CA ILE A 199 -9.42 -17.83 5.64
C ILE A 199 -10.00 -16.76 6.58
N LEU A 200 -11.34 -16.71 6.71
CA LEU A 200 -12.02 -15.76 7.61
C LEU A 200 -11.72 -16.02 9.09
N ALA A 201 -11.44 -17.27 9.46
CA ALA A 201 -11.12 -17.63 10.85
C ALA A 201 -9.65 -17.33 11.22
N ASP A 202 -8.78 -17.03 10.25
CA ASP A 202 -7.33 -16.90 10.45
C ASP A 202 -6.80 -15.60 9.74
N ASP A 203 -6.45 -15.69 8.46
CA ASP A 203 -5.75 -14.62 7.73
C ASP A 203 -6.55 -13.31 7.60
N ALA A 204 -7.87 -13.38 7.46
CA ALA A 204 -8.73 -12.21 7.34
C ALA A 204 -9.09 -11.57 8.71
N ARG A 205 -8.77 -12.21 9.84
CA ARG A 205 -9.07 -11.69 11.18
C ARG A 205 -8.47 -10.33 11.47
N PRO A 206 -7.21 -10.03 11.14
CA PRO A 206 -6.67 -8.69 11.35
C PRO A 206 -7.48 -7.60 10.64
N TYR A 207 -7.98 -7.87 9.42
CA TYR A 207 -8.81 -6.92 8.68
C TYR A 207 -10.18 -6.69 9.34
N GLU A 208 -10.82 -7.74 9.87
CA GLU A 208 -12.06 -7.63 10.62
C GLU A 208 -11.88 -6.75 11.87
N TRP A 209 -10.86 -7.04 12.68
CA TRP A 209 -10.63 -6.32 13.94
C TRP A 209 -10.11 -4.90 13.74
N LEU A 210 -9.49 -4.60 12.61
CA LEU A 210 -8.91 -3.29 12.30
C LEU A 210 -9.74 -2.49 11.28
N SER A 211 -10.92 -2.99 10.86
CA SER A 211 -11.73 -2.40 9.78
C SER A 211 -12.01 -0.89 9.95
N THR A 212 -12.18 -0.41 11.18
CA THR A 212 -12.41 1.00 11.50
C THR A 212 -11.13 1.82 11.70
N SER A 213 -9.96 1.17 11.76
CA SER A 213 -8.65 1.81 11.95
C SER A 213 -7.82 1.85 10.68
N LEU A 214 -8.13 0.98 9.72
CA LEU A 214 -7.51 0.95 8.40
C LEU A 214 -8.05 2.10 7.55
N ALA A 215 -7.14 2.95 7.06
CA ALA A 215 -7.46 4.01 6.11
C ALA A 215 -7.56 3.46 4.68
N SER A 216 -6.72 2.49 4.36
CA SER A 216 -6.78 1.77 3.08
C SER A 216 -6.39 0.29 3.22
N VAL A 217 -6.74 -0.49 2.20
CA VAL A 217 -6.42 -1.91 2.07
C VAL A 217 -5.96 -2.20 0.66
N MET A 218 -4.95 -3.05 0.53
CA MET A 218 -4.47 -3.58 -0.74
C MET A 218 -4.72 -5.09 -0.79
N PRO A 219 -5.56 -5.60 -1.71
CA PRO A 219 -5.81 -7.02 -1.90
C PRO A 219 -4.65 -7.70 -2.62
N ALA A 220 -4.45 -8.97 -2.34
CA ALA A 220 -3.45 -9.80 -2.98
C ALA A 220 -3.85 -10.24 -4.39
N HIS A 221 -2.87 -10.36 -5.30
CA HIS A 221 -3.04 -11.08 -6.56
C HIS A 221 -2.94 -12.61 -6.35
N VAL A 222 -3.80 -13.14 -5.49
CA VAL A 222 -3.91 -14.57 -5.14
C VAL A 222 -5.30 -15.06 -5.49
N VAL A 223 -5.39 -16.24 -6.12
CA VAL A 223 -6.66 -16.91 -6.43
C VAL A 223 -7.06 -17.81 -5.26
N TYR A 224 -8.29 -17.69 -4.82
CA TYR A 224 -8.92 -18.51 -3.78
C TYR A 224 -10.09 -19.30 -4.37
N PRO A 225 -9.84 -20.42 -5.08
CA PRO A 225 -10.81 -21.05 -5.98
C PRO A 225 -12.05 -21.61 -5.29
N LYS A 226 -12.04 -21.74 -3.94
CA LYS A 226 -13.26 -22.09 -3.17
C LYS A 226 -14.13 -20.87 -2.85
N VAL A 227 -13.68 -19.67 -3.24
CA VAL A 227 -14.40 -18.39 -3.04
C VAL A 227 -14.71 -17.75 -4.39
N ASP A 228 -13.69 -17.53 -5.20
CA ASP A 228 -13.79 -16.95 -6.54
C ASP A 228 -12.66 -17.52 -7.43
N ALA A 229 -12.92 -17.63 -8.72
CA ALA A 229 -11.93 -18.06 -9.70
C ALA A 229 -10.89 -16.95 -10.01
N ARG A 230 -11.23 -15.70 -9.71
CA ARG A 230 -10.38 -14.52 -9.92
C ARG A 230 -9.50 -14.25 -8.70
N PRO A 231 -8.31 -13.63 -8.90
CA PRO A 231 -7.54 -13.09 -7.80
C PRO A 231 -8.36 -12.12 -6.93
N ALA A 232 -8.04 -12.00 -5.65
CA ALA A 232 -8.83 -11.19 -4.71
C ALA A 232 -9.02 -9.74 -5.18
N GLY A 233 -8.00 -9.11 -5.80
CA GLY A 233 -8.08 -7.74 -6.33
C GLY A 233 -9.01 -7.57 -7.54
N PHE A 234 -9.48 -8.66 -8.16
CA PHE A 234 -10.40 -8.66 -9.29
C PHE A 234 -11.75 -9.32 -8.97
N SER A 235 -12.02 -9.62 -7.71
CA SER A 235 -13.20 -10.33 -7.25
C SER A 235 -14.17 -9.40 -6.52
N GLU A 236 -15.35 -9.19 -7.12
CA GLU A 236 -16.45 -8.46 -6.44
C GLU A 236 -16.84 -9.14 -5.12
N ARG A 237 -16.77 -10.46 -5.08
CA ARG A 237 -17.08 -11.22 -3.88
C ARG A 237 -16.09 -10.90 -2.75
N TRP A 238 -14.79 -10.82 -3.04
CA TRP A 238 -13.80 -10.46 -2.04
C TRP A 238 -13.91 -8.99 -1.61
N LEU A 239 -14.06 -8.07 -2.57
CA LEU A 239 -13.96 -6.64 -2.28
C LEU A 239 -15.30 -6.05 -1.82
N LYS A 240 -16.42 -6.35 -2.51
CA LYS A 240 -17.73 -5.78 -2.18
C LYS A 240 -18.45 -6.58 -1.09
N GLU A 241 -18.58 -7.91 -1.26
CA GLU A 241 -19.39 -8.70 -0.31
C GLU A 241 -18.63 -8.98 1.00
N ILE A 242 -17.36 -9.40 0.92
CA ILE A 242 -16.60 -9.78 2.11
C ILE A 242 -15.98 -8.55 2.76
N LEU A 243 -15.06 -7.83 2.07
CA LEU A 243 -14.33 -6.72 2.69
C LEU A 243 -15.26 -5.56 3.06
N ARG A 244 -16.06 -5.06 2.11
CA ARG A 244 -16.97 -3.93 2.36
C ARG A 244 -18.11 -4.30 3.30
N LEU A 245 -18.92 -5.31 2.94
CA LEU A 245 -20.16 -5.59 3.65
C LEU A 245 -19.93 -6.46 4.89
N GLN A 246 -19.25 -7.61 4.77
CA GLN A 246 -19.12 -8.54 5.89
C GLN A 246 -18.13 -8.06 6.95
N LEU A 247 -16.96 -7.52 6.53
CA LEU A 247 -15.93 -6.99 7.45
C LEU A 247 -16.12 -5.50 7.76
N ASN A 248 -17.13 -4.85 7.18
CA ASN A 248 -17.50 -3.45 7.39
C ASN A 248 -16.35 -2.46 7.17
N PHE A 249 -15.57 -2.65 6.09
CA PHE A 249 -14.47 -1.76 5.73
C PHE A 249 -14.96 -0.62 4.82
N ASN A 250 -14.67 0.64 5.20
CA ASN A 250 -15.13 1.83 4.47
C ASN A 250 -14.00 2.72 3.91
N GLY A 251 -12.73 2.38 4.15
CA GLY A 251 -11.58 3.10 3.63
C GLY A 251 -11.31 2.83 2.14
N ALA A 252 -10.23 3.37 1.59
CA ALA A 252 -9.85 3.16 0.20
C ALA A 252 -9.35 1.74 -0.07
N ILE A 253 -9.64 1.19 -1.24
CA ILE A 253 -9.10 -0.09 -1.72
C ILE A 253 -8.19 0.20 -2.92
N PHE A 254 -6.89 -0.11 -2.78
CA PHE A 254 -5.96 -0.12 -3.90
C PHE A 254 -6.02 -1.46 -4.62
N SER A 255 -5.67 -1.55 -5.90
CA SER A 255 -5.16 -2.82 -6.43
C SER A 255 -3.72 -3.01 -5.94
N ASP A 256 -3.21 -4.25 -5.94
CA ASP A 256 -1.77 -4.47 -6.00
C ASP A 256 -1.27 -4.14 -7.43
N ASP A 257 0.05 -4.14 -7.65
CA ASP A 257 0.64 -3.73 -8.92
C ASP A 257 0.10 -4.53 -10.11
N LEU A 258 -0.50 -3.83 -11.06
CA LEU A 258 -1.07 -4.41 -12.28
C LEU A 258 -0.01 -4.95 -13.26
N SER A 259 1.28 -4.64 -13.07
CA SER A 259 2.37 -5.21 -13.86
C SER A 259 2.72 -6.64 -13.48
N MET A 260 2.30 -7.11 -12.30
CA MET A 260 2.56 -8.44 -11.78
C MET A 260 1.86 -9.53 -12.62
N ALA A 261 2.50 -10.70 -12.76
CA ALA A 261 1.94 -11.83 -13.50
C ALA A 261 0.55 -12.24 -12.98
N GLY A 262 0.34 -12.20 -11.65
CA GLY A 262 -0.95 -12.48 -11.02
C GLY A 262 -2.08 -11.51 -11.39
N ALA A 263 -1.75 -10.31 -11.89
CA ALA A 263 -2.71 -9.34 -12.42
C ALA A 263 -2.96 -9.48 -13.92
N ARG A 264 -2.01 -10.07 -14.63
CA ARG A 264 -2.00 -10.15 -16.09
C ARG A 264 -2.66 -11.43 -16.63
N GLN A 265 -2.83 -12.45 -15.80
CA GLN A 265 -3.47 -13.71 -16.16
C GLN A 265 -4.72 -13.94 -15.31
N VAL A 266 -5.88 -13.70 -15.88
CA VAL A 266 -7.17 -13.86 -15.22
C VAL A 266 -8.03 -14.85 -16.00
N GLU A 267 -8.48 -15.93 -15.34
CA GLU A 267 -9.32 -16.99 -15.94
C GLU A 267 -8.73 -17.55 -17.27
N GLY A 268 -7.38 -17.68 -17.34
CA GLY A 268 -6.68 -18.17 -18.54
C GLY A 268 -6.51 -17.15 -19.66
N THR A 269 -6.95 -15.90 -19.46
CA THR A 269 -6.82 -14.82 -20.44
C THR A 269 -5.70 -13.87 -20.05
N GLN A 270 -4.84 -13.50 -21.00
CA GLN A 270 -3.84 -12.44 -20.82
C GLN A 270 -4.52 -11.10 -21.01
N LEU A 271 -4.48 -10.25 -19.96
CA LEU A 271 -5.07 -8.90 -19.99
C LEU A 271 -4.05 -7.82 -20.35
N GLY A 272 -4.50 -6.79 -21.07
CA GLY A 272 -3.83 -5.50 -21.17
C GLY A 272 -3.89 -4.72 -19.85
N TYR A 273 -3.07 -3.68 -19.69
CA TYR A 273 -3.07 -2.88 -18.44
C TYR A 273 -4.39 -2.14 -18.22
N ALA A 274 -4.97 -1.57 -19.28
CA ALA A 274 -6.26 -0.89 -19.21
C ALA A 274 -7.41 -1.86 -18.88
N GLU A 275 -7.39 -3.08 -19.45
CA GLU A 275 -8.37 -4.12 -19.14
C GLU A 275 -8.27 -4.59 -17.69
N ALA A 276 -7.04 -4.81 -17.18
CA ALA A 276 -6.80 -5.15 -15.79
C ALA A 276 -7.25 -4.04 -14.85
N ALA A 277 -6.95 -2.77 -15.17
CA ALA A 277 -7.40 -1.60 -14.41
C ALA A 277 -8.93 -1.51 -14.36
N ALA A 278 -9.62 -1.60 -15.52
CA ALA A 278 -11.07 -1.57 -15.59
C ALA A 278 -11.70 -2.73 -14.78
N LEU A 279 -11.10 -3.93 -14.85
CA LEU A 279 -11.56 -5.09 -14.09
C LEU A 279 -11.43 -4.87 -12.56
N ALA A 280 -10.26 -4.35 -12.09
CA ALA A 280 -10.04 -4.05 -10.68
C ALA A 280 -11.02 -2.98 -10.15
N LEU A 281 -11.22 -1.90 -10.89
CA LEU A 281 -12.16 -0.84 -10.54
C LEU A 281 -13.60 -1.35 -10.46
N ARG A 282 -14.05 -2.16 -11.43
CA ARG A 282 -15.38 -2.81 -11.37
C ARG A 282 -15.50 -3.76 -10.19
N ALA A 283 -14.44 -4.47 -9.84
CA ALA A 283 -14.44 -5.39 -8.70
C ALA A 283 -14.58 -4.66 -7.36
N GLY A 284 -14.27 -3.36 -7.32
CA GLY A 284 -14.44 -2.53 -6.11
C GLY A 284 -13.16 -1.88 -5.59
N CYS A 285 -12.05 -1.91 -6.36
CA CYS A 285 -10.90 -1.05 -6.08
C CYS A 285 -11.27 0.42 -6.33
N ASP A 286 -10.77 1.31 -5.47
CA ASP A 286 -10.89 2.75 -5.64
C ASP A 286 -9.70 3.31 -6.44
N LEU A 287 -8.53 2.67 -6.29
CA LEU A 287 -7.30 3.03 -6.98
C LEU A 287 -6.62 1.79 -7.56
N VAL A 288 -5.90 2.00 -8.66
CA VAL A 288 -5.11 0.96 -9.33
C VAL A 288 -3.66 1.41 -9.48
N LEU A 289 -2.71 0.51 -9.21
CA LEU A 289 -1.27 0.76 -9.31
C LEU A 289 -0.73 0.17 -10.61
N LEU A 290 0.03 0.96 -11.35
CA LEU A 290 0.87 0.47 -12.45
C LEU A 290 2.32 0.86 -12.17
N CYS A 291 3.14 -0.14 -11.81
CA CYS A 291 4.50 0.07 -11.37
C CYS A 291 5.53 -0.36 -12.42
N ASN A 292 6.69 0.32 -12.41
CA ASN A 292 7.85 0.00 -13.25
C ASN A 292 7.60 0.07 -14.78
N GLN A 293 6.52 0.70 -15.21
CA GLN A 293 6.15 0.81 -16.62
C GLN A 293 6.53 2.17 -17.24
N SER A 294 7.07 3.10 -16.44
CA SER A 294 7.63 4.37 -16.94
C SER A 294 9.09 4.25 -17.43
N ILE A 295 9.79 3.14 -17.11
CA ILE A 295 11.24 3.00 -17.28
C ILE A 295 11.65 3.13 -18.75
N ASP A 296 10.98 2.48 -19.67
CA ASP A 296 11.32 2.46 -21.10
C ASP A 296 10.43 3.43 -21.91
N GLY A 297 10.40 4.70 -21.48
CA GLY A 297 9.64 5.76 -22.15
C GLY A 297 8.17 5.82 -21.75
N GLY A 298 7.66 4.81 -21.02
CA GLY A 298 6.33 4.83 -20.40
C GLY A 298 5.16 4.70 -21.36
N ALA A 299 5.33 4.12 -22.54
CA ALA A 299 4.23 3.86 -23.47
C ALA A 299 3.09 3.05 -22.83
N ALA A 300 3.45 2.07 -21.98
CA ALA A 300 2.46 1.27 -21.25
C ALA A 300 1.61 2.10 -20.26
N VAL A 301 2.16 3.20 -19.73
CA VAL A 301 1.40 4.14 -18.89
C VAL A 301 0.41 4.93 -19.73
N ASP A 302 0.84 5.40 -20.92
CA ASP A 302 -0.03 6.09 -21.86
C ASP A 302 -1.15 5.17 -22.36
N ASP A 303 -0.83 3.93 -22.74
CA ASP A 303 -1.80 2.91 -23.15
C ASP A 303 -2.83 2.62 -22.05
N LEU A 304 -2.41 2.57 -20.79
CA LEU A 304 -3.34 2.40 -19.67
C LEU A 304 -4.28 3.59 -19.53
N LEU A 305 -3.76 4.82 -19.55
CA LEU A 305 -4.56 6.03 -19.38
C LEU A 305 -5.57 6.22 -20.52
N GLU A 306 -5.13 6.05 -21.78
CA GLU A 306 -5.99 6.15 -22.96
C GLU A 306 -7.02 5.01 -23.01
N GLY A 307 -6.57 3.75 -22.80
CA GLY A 307 -7.47 2.60 -22.82
C GLY A 307 -8.50 2.63 -21.70
N LEU A 308 -8.18 3.23 -20.53
CA LEU A 308 -9.14 3.40 -19.44
C LEU A 308 -10.17 4.50 -19.74
N LEU A 309 -9.80 5.57 -20.47
CA LEU A 309 -10.77 6.54 -21.00
C LEU A 309 -11.71 5.91 -22.03
N GLU A 310 -11.17 5.05 -22.91
CA GLU A 310 -12.00 4.30 -23.86
C GLU A 310 -12.96 3.34 -23.15
N ALA A 311 -12.47 2.63 -22.10
CA ALA A 311 -13.29 1.75 -21.29
C ALA A 311 -14.42 2.52 -20.58
N GLN A 312 -14.13 3.73 -20.09
CA GLN A 312 -15.15 4.63 -19.55
C GLN A 312 -16.18 5.04 -20.59
N ALA A 313 -15.73 5.40 -21.80
CA ALA A 313 -16.63 5.77 -22.90
C ALA A 313 -17.55 4.60 -23.33
N ARG A 314 -17.06 3.36 -23.25
CA ARG A 314 -17.86 2.14 -23.50
C ARG A 314 -18.71 1.72 -22.29
N ARG A 315 -18.60 2.39 -21.15
CA ARG A 315 -19.21 2.02 -19.86
C ARG A 315 -18.75 0.67 -19.31
N ASP A 316 -17.53 0.29 -19.62
CA ASP A 316 -16.89 -0.89 -19.03
C ASP A 316 -16.50 -0.64 -17.56
N TRP A 317 -16.35 0.60 -17.17
CA TRP A 317 -16.31 1.10 -15.78
C TRP A 317 -16.84 2.53 -15.75
N GLU A 318 -17.28 2.98 -14.58
CA GLU A 318 -17.78 4.35 -14.39
C GLU A 318 -17.06 5.03 -13.22
N PRO A 319 -16.70 6.33 -13.34
CA PRO A 319 -16.18 7.10 -12.24
C PRO A 319 -17.11 7.09 -11.02
N ASP A 320 -16.55 6.82 -9.85
CA ASP A 320 -17.30 6.79 -8.59
C ASP A 320 -16.83 7.95 -7.68
N PRO A 321 -17.73 8.90 -7.35
CA PRO A 321 -17.42 10.01 -6.45
C PRO A 321 -17.02 9.56 -5.05
N ASP A 322 -17.56 8.44 -4.56
CA ASP A 322 -17.22 7.91 -3.24
C ASP A 322 -15.81 7.34 -3.24
N SER A 323 -15.38 6.72 -4.35
CA SER A 323 -13.99 6.28 -4.54
C SER A 323 -13.02 7.45 -4.56
N GLU A 324 -13.37 8.55 -5.24
CA GLU A 324 -12.56 9.76 -5.24
C GLU A 324 -12.49 10.39 -3.84
N ALA A 325 -13.60 10.45 -3.12
CA ALA A 325 -13.61 10.94 -1.74
C ALA A 325 -12.67 10.12 -0.85
N ARG A 326 -12.71 8.77 -0.95
CA ARG A 326 -11.81 7.88 -0.21
C ARG A 326 -10.35 8.09 -0.59
N ARG A 327 -10.03 8.34 -1.86
CA ARG A 327 -8.66 8.69 -2.30
C ARG A 327 -8.19 9.99 -1.65
N LEU A 328 -9.02 11.03 -1.69
CA LEU A 328 -8.69 12.35 -1.11
C LEU A 328 -8.55 12.31 0.41
N ASP A 329 -9.29 11.45 1.09
CA ASP A 329 -9.18 11.24 2.54
C ASP A 329 -7.84 10.62 2.98
N LEU A 330 -7.06 10.02 2.06
CA LEU A 330 -5.70 9.54 2.33
C LEU A 330 -4.67 10.66 2.35
N LEU A 331 -4.98 11.83 1.78
CA LEU A 331 -4.09 12.98 1.79
C LEU A 331 -3.89 13.51 3.21
N PRO A 332 -2.67 13.90 3.58
CA PRO A 332 -2.40 14.48 4.88
C PRO A 332 -3.17 15.78 5.12
N ARG A 333 -3.70 15.92 6.33
CA ARG A 333 -4.48 17.10 6.74
C ARG A 333 -3.65 18.17 7.47
N THR A 334 -2.38 17.86 7.76
CA THR A 334 -1.45 18.76 8.45
C THR A 334 -0.21 18.99 7.62
N ALA A 335 0.40 20.17 7.73
CA ALA A 335 1.70 20.40 7.13
C ALA A 335 2.77 19.51 7.78
N PRO A 336 3.74 18.97 7.01
CA PRO A 336 4.86 18.25 7.60
C PRO A 336 5.82 19.23 8.28
N PHE A 337 6.61 18.72 9.23
CA PHE A 337 7.83 19.41 9.63
C PHE A 337 8.84 19.38 8.47
N THR A 338 9.68 20.39 8.38
CA THR A 338 10.92 20.26 7.59
C THR A 338 11.80 19.20 8.24
N TRP A 339 12.75 18.64 7.49
CA TRP A 339 13.65 17.64 8.07
C TRP A 339 14.44 18.19 9.27
N ASP A 340 14.94 19.44 9.14
CA ASP A 340 15.70 20.09 10.21
C ASP A 340 14.84 20.33 11.47
N ASP A 341 13.59 20.77 11.30
CA ASP A 341 12.65 20.93 12.42
C ASP A 341 12.30 19.57 13.04
N LEU A 342 12.13 18.52 12.23
CA LEU A 342 11.84 17.17 12.70
C LEU A 342 12.94 16.65 13.63
N MET A 343 14.21 16.89 13.28
CA MET A 343 15.35 16.48 14.11
C MET A 343 15.34 17.11 15.51
N HIS A 344 14.62 18.20 15.70
CA HIS A 344 14.49 18.89 16.98
C HIS A 344 13.16 18.60 17.71
N GLN A 345 12.28 17.77 17.13
CA GLN A 345 11.00 17.43 17.76
C GLN A 345 11.19 16.41 18.90
N PRO A 346 10.81 16.73 20.15
CA PRO A 346 10.99 15.82 21.29
C PRO A 346 10.26 14.49 21.07
N ALA A 347 9.08 14.51 20.47
CA ALA A 347 8.30 13.31 20.20
C ALA A 347 8.99 12.36 19.19
N TYR A 348 9.66 12.92 18.18
CA TYR A 348 10.44 12.15 17.21
C TYR A 348 11.70 11.56 17.87
N GLN A 349 12.46 12.36 18.64
CA GLN A 349 13.63 11.88 19.35
C GLN A 349 13.29 10.74 20.31
N HIS A 350 12.20 10.91 21.05
CA HIS A 350 11.71 9.86 21.95
C HIS A 350 11.26 8.59 21.22
N ALA A 351 10.71 8.71 20.01
CA ALA A 351 10.38 7.56 19.19
C ALA A 351 11.63 6.82 18.72
N LEU A 352 12.70 7.53 18.33
CA LEU A 352 13.99 6.91 17.94
C LEU A 352 14.58 6.05 19.06
N GLU A 353 14.50 6.51 20.33
CA GLU A 353 15.00 5.77 21.49
C GLU A 353 14.24 4.47 21.78
N ARG A 354 13.03 4.31 21.23
CA ARG A 354 12.14 3.15 21.46
C ARG A 354 12.13 2.14 20.32
N LEU A 355 12.90 2.39 19.27
CA LEU A 355 13.07 1.39 18.20
C LEU A 355 13.74 0.13 18.76
N PRO A 356 13.36 -1.09 18.28
CA PRO A 356 13.89 -2.35 18.79
C PRO A 356 15.36 -2.58 18.41
#